data_6402e319f11a7b70fae3df52c2522515
#
_entry.id   6402e319f11a7b70fae3df52c2522515
#
_cell.length_a   1.000
_cell.length_b   1.000
_cell.length_c   1.000
_cell.angle_alpha   90.00
_cell.angle_beta   90.00
_cell.angle_gamma   90.00
#
_symmetry.space_group_name_H-M   'P 1'
#
loop_
_entity.id
_entity.type
_entity.pdbx_description
1 polymer ?
#
loop_
_entity_poly.entity_id
_entity_poly.type
_entity_poly.pdbx_seq_one_letter_code
_entity_poly.pdbx_strand_id
1 'polypeptide(L)'
;MNESTLSIKQLADMLRQDARDLEKMASRGYLPARRVGGEWTFATAEIHEWLEKRLPDYSDDELSRLDSSHAPSNDLLVCSMLAQDSIELDLHARTRTSMLHEMVKIAERSWQIWDPQALLASLREREQRSTTAVANGVAFPHPARRLPDALGESVVAFARMAEPLNLGAADNRTTDLVFMVACRNDATHLQVLARLSRLIMREELMDALRVATSPRAIWDLLAEAE
;
A
#
# COMPACT_ATOMS: atom_id res chain seq x y z
N MET A 1 -16.19 19.22 -3.69
CA MET A 1 -15.99 17.78 -3.84
C MET A 1 -16.63 17.14 -2.62
N ASN A 2 -17.62 16.26 -2.82
CA ASN A 2 -18.22 15.55 -1.68
C ASN A 2 -17.19 14.55 -1.15
N GLU A 3 -16.60 14.84 -0.01
CA GLU A 3 -15.79 13.83 0.70
C GLU A 3 -16.73 12.67 1.06
N SER A 4 -16.42 11.46 0.61
CA SER A 4 -17.17 10.29 1.00
C SER A 4 -16.98 10.07 2.50
N THR A 5 -18.07 9.88 3.22
CA THR A 5 -18.07 9.67 4.67
C THR A 5 -18.65 8.31 5.00
N LEU A 6 -18.11 7.68 6.02
CA LEU A 6 -18.58 6.40 6.56
C LEU A 6 -19.34 6.63 7.87
N SER A 7 -20.41 5.89 8.06
CA SER A 7 -21.05 5.70 9.37
C SER A 7 -20.22 4.71 10.21
N ILE A 8 -20.48 4.68 11.51
CA ILE A 8 -19.83 3.71 12.42
C ILE A 8 -20.05 2.25 11.97
N LYS A 9 -21.22 1.92 11.45
CA LYS A 9 -21.55 0.58 10.95
C LYS A 9 -20.72 0.24 9.71
N GLN A 10 -20.65 1.15 8.74
CA GLN A 10 -19.84 0.95 7.54
C GLN A 10 -18.35 0.81 7.88
N LEU A 11 -17.84 1.60 8.84
CA LEU A 11 -16.48 1.49 9.31
C LEU A 11 -16.23 0.15 10.02
N ALA A 12 -17.17 -0.31 10.86
CA ALA A 12 -17.11 -1.60 11.56
C ALA A 12 -17.06 -2.77 10.56
N ASP A 13 -17.90 -2.72 9.53
CA ASP A 13 -17.92 -3.71 8.46
C ASP A 13 -16.59 -3.69 7.65
N MET A 14 -16.07 -2.51 7.35
CA MET A 14 -14.81 -2.34 6.63
C MET A 14 -13.61 -2.88 7.41
N LEU A 15 -13.54 -2.62 8.72
CA LEU A 15 -12.41 -3.00 9.57
C LEU A 15 -12.58 -4.40 10.20
N ARG A 16 -13.73 -5.05 10.04
CA ARG A 16 -14.08 -6.30 10.74
C ARG A 16 -13.91 -6.17 12.27
N GLN A 17 -14.27 -5.02 12.83
CA GLN A 17 -14.18 -4.72 14.25
C GLN A 17 -15.57 -4.40 14.84
N ASP A 18 -15.72 -4.58 16.16
CA ASP A 18 -16.95 -4.24 16.84
C ASP A 18 -17.21 -2.73 16.84
N ALA A 19 -18.42 -2.32 16.46
CA ALA A 19 -18.80 -0.91 16.37
C ALA A 19 -18.62 -0.16 17.70
N ARG A 20 -18.88 -0.82 18.84
CA ARG A 20 -18.74 -0.21 20.18
C ARG A 20 -17.28 0.08 20.52
N ASP A 21 -16.35 -0.76 20.07
CA ASP A 21 -14.92 -0.53 20.29
C ASP A 21 -14.41 0.62 19.42
N LEU A 22 -14.88 0.72 18.18
CA LEU A 22 -14.62 1.88 17.31
C LEU A 22 -15.21 3.19 17.87
N GLU A 23 -16.41 3.14 18.46
CA GLU A 23 -17.01 4.30 19.17
C GLU A 23 -16.17 4.74 20.37
N LYS A 24 -15.64 3.79 21.16
CA LYS A 24 -14.71 4.10 22.25
C LYS A 24 -13.42 4.73 21.73
N MET A 25 -12.87 4.22 20.63
CA MET A 25 -11.67 4.79 20.01
C MET A 25 -11.95 6.20 19.49
N ALA A 26 -13.06 6.42 18.80
CA ALA A 26 -13.49 7.73 18.33
C ALA A 26 -13.67 8.73 19.48
N SER A 27 -14.35 8.30 20.57
CA SER A 27 -14.59 9.14 21.76
C SER A 27 -13.30 9.53 22.49
N ARG A 28 -12.23 8.72 22.39
CA ARG A 28 -10.92 8.96 22.99
C ARG A 28 -9.95 9.69 22.05
N GLY A 29 -10.37 10.00 20.80
CA GLY A 29 -9.52 10.64 19.82
C GLY A 29 -8.45 9.73 19.18
N TYR A 30 -8.55 8.42 19.33
CA TYR A 30 -7.65 7.44 18.72
C TYR A 30 -8.01 7.11 17.26
N LEU A 31 -9.20 7.56 16.83
CA LEU A 31 -9.73 7.36 15.50
C LEU A 31 -10.17 8.71 14.94
N PRO A 32 -9.79 9.10 13.71
CA PRO A 32 -10.25 10.36 13.13
C PRO A 32 -11.78 10.29 12.91
N ALA A 33 -12.50 11.09 13.67
CA ALA A 33 -13.95 11.07 13.69
C ALA A 33 -14.52 12.47 13.95
N ARG A 34 -15.72 12.72 13.42
CA ARG A 34 -16.50 13.94 13.68
C ARG A 34 -17.90 13.56 14.13
N ARG A 35 -18.54 14.42 14.88
CA ARG A 35 -19.97 14.26 15.22
C ARG A 35 -20.82 15.17 14.33
N VAL A 36 -21.74 14.55 13.60
CA VAL A 36 -22.70 15.27 12.74
C VAL A 36 -24.11 14.80 13.16
N GLY A 37 -24.96 15.72 13.62
CA GLY A 37 -26.30 15.37 14.11
C GLY A 37 -26.33 14.43 15.32
N GLY A 38 -25.24 14.38 16.10
CA GLY A 38 -25.13 13.45 17.26
C GLY A 38 -24.51 12.09 16.93
N GLU A 39 -24.38 11.74 15.65
CA GLU A 39 -23.80 10.48 15.18
C GLU A 39 -22.31 10.63 14.78
N TRP A 40 -21.55 9.55 14.96
CA TRP A 40 -20.17 9.49 14.50
C TRP A 40 -20.08 9.37 12.98
N THR A 41 -19.28 10.22 12.37
CA THR A 41 -19.01 10.27 10.94
C THR A 41 -17.51 10.29 10.71
N PHE A 42 -17.06 9.52 9.75
CA PHE A 42 -15.64 9.30 9.44
C PHE A 42 -15.37 9.67 7.99
N ALA A 43 -14.46 10.59 7.74
CA ALA A 43 -14.03 10.89 6.38
C ALA A 43 -13.20 9.70 5.85
N THR A 44 -13.59 9.13 4.72
CA THR A 44 -12.96 7.92 4.16
C THR A 44 -11.46 8.12 3.97
N ALA A 45 -11.05 9.27 3.45
CA ALA A 45 -9.62 9.57 3.25
C ALA A 45 -8.83 9.63 4.57
N GLU A 46 -9.42 10.22 5.64
CA GLU A 46 -8.76 10.28 6.96
C GLU A 46 -8.63 8.89 7.59
N ILE A 47 -9.63 8.02 7.41
CA ILE A 47 -9.59 6.63 7.88
C ILE A 47 -8.52 5.83 7.14
N HIS A 48 -8.41 5.98 5.81
CA HIS A 48 -7.39 5.29 5.05
C HIS A 48 -5.98 5.73 5.48
N GLU A 49 -5.73 7.02 5.62
CA GLU A 49 -4.45 7.53 6.10
C GLU A 49 -4.12 7.04 7.52
N TRP A 50 -5.14 6.97 8.39
CA TRP A 50 -5.00 6.45 9.74
C TRP A 50 -4.66 4.95 9.74
N LEU A 51 -5.31 4.15 8.88
CA LEU A 51 -5.01 2.72 8.71
C LEU A 51 -3.61 2.50 8.17
N GLU A 52 -3.25 3.18 7.08
CA GLU A 52 -1.93 3.08 6.45
C GLU A 52 -0.79 3.31 7.46
N LYS A 53 -0.95 4.29 8.36
CA LYS A 53 0.03 4.57 9.43
C LYS A 53 0.12 3.48 10.48
N ARG A 54 -0.92 2.68 10.65
CA ARG A 54 -1.02 1.64 11.69
C ARG A 54 -0.74 0.24 11.17
N LEU A 55 -0.80 0.02 9.85
CA LEU A 55 -0.51 -1.31 9.29
C LEU A 55 0.82 -1.92 9.78
N PRO A 56 1.92 -1.14 9.96
CA PRO A 56 3.15 -1.69 10.50
C PRO A 56 3.07 -2.19 11.96
N ASP A 57 2.10 -1.71 12.72
CA ASP A 57 1.90 -2.08 14.14
C ASP A 57 0.91 -3.25 14.32
N TYR A 58 0.25 -3.69 13.23
CA TYR A 58 -0.74 -4.75 13.27
C TYR A 58 -0.09 -6.13 13.29
N SER A 59 -0.67 -7.03 14.08
CA SER A 59 -0.32 -8.45 14.05
C SER A 59 -0.75 -9.11 12.73
N ASP A 60 -0.18 -10.28 12.42
CA ASP A 60 -0.56 -11.07 11.23
C ASP A 60 -2.07 -11.37 11.21
N ASP A 61 -2.69 -11.66 12.37
CA ASP A 61 -4.13 -11.90 12.50
C ASP A 61 -4.97 -10.66 12.16
N GLU A 62 -4.55 -9.47 12.57
CA GLU A 62 -5.24 -8.21 12.26
C GLU A 62 -5.11 -7.86 10.77
N LEU A 63 -3.92 -8.00 10.21
CA LEU A 63 -3.67 -7.82 8.78
C LEU A 63 -4.46 -8.84 7.95
N SER A 64 -4.53 -10.11 8.38
CA SER A 64 -5.31 -11.15 7.72
C SER A 64 -6.81 -10.83 7.67
N ARG A 65 -7.36 -10.23 8.72
CA ARG A 65 -8.77 -9.78 8.74
C ARG A 65 -9.01 -8.64 7.75
N LEU A 66 -8.08 -7.69 7.63
CA LEU A 66 -8.17 -6.61 6.64
C LEU A 66 -8.05 -7.14 5.21
N ASP A 67 -7.11 -8.05 4.98
CA ASP A 67 -6.89 -8.71 3.69
C ASP A 67 -8.14 -9.48 3.23
N SER A 68 -8.82 -10.18 4.13
CA SER A 68 -10.02 -10.97 3.82
C SER A 68 -11.34 -10.19 3.76
N SER A 69 -11.31 -8.87 4.01
CA SER A 69 -12.54 -8.10 4.30
C SER A 69 -13.41 -7.76 3.08
N HIS A 70 -12.90 -7.77 1.84
CA HIS A 70 -13.58 -7.10 0.72
C HIS A 70 -13.81 -7.93 -0.55
N ALA A 71 -13.32 -9.17 -0.65
CA ALA A 71 -13.55 -10.03 -1.80
C ALA A 71 -13.40 -11.52 -1.43
N PRO A 72 -13.92 -12.45 -2.25
CA PRO A 72 -13.51 -13.83 -2.16
C PRO A 72 -11.98 -13.87 -2.29
N SER A 73 -11.33 -14.65 -1.44
CA SER A 73 -9.88 -14.77 -1.37
C SER A 73 -9.29 -14.98 -2.77
N ASN A 74 -8.73 -13.92 -3.36
CA ASN A 74 -7.82 -14.08 -4.46
C ASN A 74 -6.48 -14.49 -3.85
N ASP A 75 -6.14 -15.74 -3.92
CA ASP A 75 -4.93 -16.28 -3.31
C ASP A 75 -3.67 -15.60 -3.87
N LEU A 76 -3.73 -15.06 -5.09
CA LEU A 76 -2.65 -14.33 -5.75
C LEU A 76 -2.99 -12.84 -5.94
N LEU A 77 -3.40 -12.14 -4.90
CA LEU A 77 -3.86 -10.74 -5.00
C LEU A 77 -2.77 -9.80 -5.54
N VAL A 78 -1.59 -9.81 -4.95
CA VAL A 78 -0.46 -8.97 -5.37
C VAL A 78 0.04 -9.41 -6.73
N CYS A 79 0.25 -10.71 -6.92
CA CYS A 79 0.75 -11.28 -8.16
C CYS A 79 -0.20 -11.09 -9.35
N SER A 80 -1.52 -11.03 -9.12
CA SER A 80 -2.49 -10.73 -10.19
C SER A 80 -2.38 -9.29 -10.73
N MET A 81 -1.79 -8.38 -9.95
CA MET A 81 -1.56 -6.98 -10.30
C MET A 81 -0.11 -6.67 -10.67
N LEU A 82 0.80 -7.64 -10.48
CA LEU A 82 2.23 -7.52 -10.74
C LEU A 82 2.59 -8.20 -12.07
N ALA A 83 2.63 -7.43 -13.14
CA ALA A 83 3.15 -7.91 -14.41
C ALA A 83 4.66 -8.16 -14.31
N GLN A 84 5.17 -9.23 -14.95
CA GLN A 84 6.62 -9.52 -14.93
C GLN A 84 7.45 -8.36 -15.52
N ASP A 85 6.94 -7.67 -16.52
CA ASP A 85 7.59 -6.50 -17.12
C ASP A 85 7.64 -5.30 -16.14
N SER A 86 6.77 -5.29 -15.11
CA SER A 86 6.77 -4.28 -14.04
C SER A 86 7.65 -4.66 -12.84
N ILE A 87 8.64 -5.53 -13.06
CA ILE A 87 9.66 -5.93 -12.09
C ILE A 87 11.03 -5.46 -12.58
N GLU A 88 11.74 -4.70 -11.72
CA GLU A 88 13.10 -4.20 -11.97
C GLU A 88 14.06 -4.70 -10.88
N LEU A 89 15.20 -5.28 -11.27
CA LEU A 89 16.15 -5.86 -10.31
C LEU A 89 17.34 -4.98 -10.00
N ASP A 90 17.50 -3.87 -10.72
CA ASP A 90 18.66 -2.99 -10.58
C ASP A 90 18.24 -1.52 -10.79
N LEU A 91 17.30 -1.05 -9.94
CA LEU A 91 16.77 0.30 -10.03
C LEU A 91 17.80 1.33 -9.57
N HIS A 92 18.29 2.14 -10.49
CA HIS A 92 19.19 3.25 -10.21
C HIS A 92 18.41 4.52 -9.87
N ALA A 93 18.41 4.88 -8.60
CA ALA A 93 17.86 6.16 -8.12
C ALA A 93 18.69 6.66 -6.94
N ARG A 94 18.93 7.98 -6.88
CA ARG A 94 19.73 8.61 -5.81
C ARG A 94 18.92 9.43 -4.84
N THR A 95 17.65 9.64 -5.12
CA THR A 95 16.73 10.44 -4.31
C THR A 95 15.35 9.81 -4.29
N ARG A 96 14.57 10.13 -3.27
CA ARG A 96 13.14 9.77 -3.19
C ARG A 96 12.38 10.17 -4.48
N THR A 97 12.61 11.38 -4.98
CA THR A 97 11.93 11.89 -6.18
C THR A 97 12.30 11.09 -7.43
N SER A 98 13.59 10.75 -7.62
CA SER A 98 14.01 9.93 -8.77
C SER A 98 13.48 8.50 -8.65
N MET A 99 13.46 7.92 -7.45
CA MET A 99 12.89 6.59 -7.21
C MET A 99 11.40 6.55 -7.60
N LEU A 100 10.58 7.51 -7.14
CA LEU A 100 9.17 7.59 -7.52
C LEU A 100 8.97 7.72 -9.04
N HIS A 101 9.80 8.51 -9.70
CA HIS A 101 9.74 8.69 -11.14
C HIS A 101 10.06 7.39 -11.90
N GLU A 102 11.11 6.68 -11.50
CA GLU A 102 11.47 5.40 -12.13
C GLU A 102 10.41 4.32 -11.83
N MET A 103 9.84 4.29 -10.60
CA MET A 103 8.75 3.35 -10.28
C MET A 103 7.51 3.55 -11.17
N VAL A 104 7.16 4.78 -11.51
CA VAL A 104 6.08 5.04 -12.47
C VAL A 104 6.41 4.48 -13.84
N LYS A 105 7.64 4.68 -14.36
CA LYS A 105 8.07 4.11 -15.65
C LYS A 105 8.04 2.57 -15.65
N ILE A 106 8.41 1.94 -14.53
CA ILE A 106 8.31 0.48 -14.38
C ILE A 106 6.84 0.04 -14.44
N ALA A 107 5.96 0.75 -13.73
CA ALA A 107 4.53 0.46 -13.76
C ALA A 107 3.88 0.67 -15.13
N GLU A 108 4.33 1.65 -15.92
CA GLU A 108 3.85 1.88 -17.29
C GLU A 108 4.04 0.66 -18.20
N ARG A 109 5.04 -0.20 -17.91
CA ARG A 109 5.28 -1.45 -18.67
C ARG A 109 4.11 -2.45 -18.57
N SER A 110 3.22 -2.28 -17.58
CA SER A 110 1.97 -3.06 -17.46
C SER A 110 0.90 -2.68 -18.49
N TRP A 111 1.05 -1.54 -19.19
CA TRP A 111 0.06 -0.91 -20.08
C TRP A 111 -1.24 -0.48 -19.38
N GLN A 112 -1.26 -0.49 -18.04
CA GLN A 112 -2.41 -0.10 -17.24
C GLN A 112 -2.32 1.33 -16.70
N ILE A 113 -1.22 2.03 -16.90
CA ILE A 113 -1.05 3.43 -16.47
C ILE A 113 -1.38 4.34 -17.65
N TRP A 114 -2.54 4.99 -17.60
CA TRP A 114 -3.04 5.86 -18.67
C TRP A 114 -2.63 7.33 -18.51
N ASP A 115 -2.45 7.79 -17.25
CA ASP A 115 -1.92 9.11 -16.94
C ASP A 115 -0.75 8.99 -15.93
N PRO A 116 0.47 8.74 -16.42
CA PRO A 116 1.65 8.62 -15.55
C PRO A 116 1.99 9.94 -14.84
N GLN A 117 1.64 11.08 -15.41
CA GLN A 117 1.92 12.38 -14.79
C GLN A 117 1.01 12.61 -13.57
N ALA A 118 -0.28 12.32 -13.68
CA ALA A 118 -1.21 12.39 -12.56
C ALA A 118 -0.82 11.39 -11.46
N LEU A 119 -0.41 10.17 -11.82
CA LEU A 119 0.07 9.17 -10.87
C LEU A 119 1.31 9.67 -10.13
N LEU A 120 2.34 10.15 -10.83
CA LEU A 120 3.57 10.67 -10.24
C LEU A 120 3.31 11.88 -9.32
N ALA A 121 2.44 12.80 -9.73
CA ALA A 121 2.05 13.95 -8.92
C ALA A 121 1.40 13.51 -7.59
N SER A 122 0.49 12.52 -7.65
CA SER A 122 -0.20 12.01 -6.48
C SER A 122 0.72 11.18 -5.55
N LEU A 123 1.67 10.42 -6.11
CA LEU A 123 2.72 9.73 -5.34
C LEU A 123 3.59 10.72 -4.57
N ARG A 124 4.02 11.82 -5.22
CA ARG A 124 4.81 12.89 -4.58
C ARG A 124 4.02 13.57 -3.47
N GLU A 125 2.75 13.89 -3.71
CA GLU A 125 1.85 14.46 -2.70
C GLU A 125 1.75 13.55 -1.46
N ARG A 126 1.58 12.24 -1.66
CA ARG A 126 1.51 11.26 -0.56
C ARG A 126 2.81 11.19 0.23
N GLU A 127 3.92 11.09 -0.45
CA GLU A 127 5.24 10.94 0.16
C GLU A 127 5.70 12.21 0.90
N GLN A 128 5.17 13.40 0.53
CA GLN A 128 5.42 14.65 1.27
C GLN A 128 4.72 14.70 2.64
N ARG A 129 3.62 13.99 2.83
CA ARG A 129 2.88 13.96 4.11
C ARG A 129 3.59 13.11 5.15
N SER A 130 4.07 11.94 4.75
CA SER A 130 4.87 11.02 5.56
C SER A 130 5.53 9.99 4.64
N THR A 131 6.65 9.45 5.09
CA THR A 131 7.33 8.37 4.33
C THR A 131 6.42 7.16 4.16
N THR A 132 6.54 6.49 3.02
CA THR A 132 5.93 5.18 2.75
C THR A 132 6.93 4.03 2.99
N ALA A 133 8.12 4.35 3.49
CA ALA A 133 9.08 3.34 3.93
C ALA A 133 8.60 2.71 5.24
N VAL A 134 8.66 1.39 5.27
CA VAL A 134 8.30 0.54 6.42
C VAL A 134 9.53 -0.22 6.92
N ALA A 135 9.34 -1.17 7.82
CA ALA A 135 10.44 -1.98 8.33
C ALA A 135 11.08 -2.89 7.25
N ASN A 136 12.19 -3.52 7.62
CA ASN A 136 12.89 -4.52 6.81
C ASN A 136 13.44 -4.04 5.46
N GLY A 137 13.69 -2.73 5.31
CA GLY A 137 14.25 -2.16 4.10
C GLY A 137 13.25 -2.04 2.94
N VAL A 138 11.95 -2.01 3.23
CA VAL A 138 10.88 -1.98 2.23
C VAL A 138 10.18 -0.63 2.19
N ALA A 139 9.68 -0.23 1.02
CA ALA A 139 8.76 0.90 0.88
C ALA A 139 7.54 0.52 0.02
N PHE A 140 6.38 1.11 0.36
CA PHE A 140 5.12 0.97 -0.36
C PHE A 140 4.64 2.31 -0.93
N PRO A 141 5.31 2.92 -1.92
CA PRO A 141 4.82 4.14 -2.54
C PRO A 141 3.44 3.91 -3.17
N HIS A 142 2.50 4.80 -2.85
CA HIS A 142 1.14 4.76 -3.39
C HIS A 142 0.58 6.17 -3.52
N PRO A 143 -0.41 6.43 -4.40
CA PRO A 143 -0.95 7.76 -4.62
C PRO A 143 -1.76 8.27 -3.41
N ALA A 144 -1.72 9.58 -3.15
CA ALA A 144 -2.45 10.25 -2.06
C ALA A 144 -3.98 10.08 -2.16
N ARG A 145 -4.49 9.80 -3.34
CA ARG A 145 -5.91 9.51 -3.63
C ARG A 145 -6.01 8.51 -4.76
N ARG A 146 -7.16 7.82 -4.82
CA ARG A 146 -7.43 6.92 -5.96
C ARG A 146 -7.57 7.73 -7.25
N LEU A 147 -7.05 7.17 -8.33
CA LEU A 147 -7.02 7.79 -9.66
C LEU A 147 -7.63 6.83 -10.69
N PRO A 148 -8.95 6.51 -10.58
CA PRO A 148 -9.59 5.52 -11.45
C PRO A 148 -9.51 5.87 -12.93
N ASP A 149 -9.47 7.16 -13.28
CA ASP A 149 -9.38 7.62 -14.66
C ASP A 149 -7.93 7.62 -15.21
N ALA A 150 -6.93 7.50 -14.34
CA ALA A 150 -5.51 7.40 -14.72
C ALA A 150 -5.03 5.95 -14.85
N LEU A 151 -5.88 4.98 -14.51
CA LEU A 151 -5.55 3.56 -14.46
C LEU A 151 -6.56 2.72 -15.25
N GLY A 152 -6.09 1.83 -16.11
CA GLY A 152 -6.90 0.78 -16.72
C GLY A 152 -7.36 -0.25 -15.68
N GLU A 153 -6.39 -0.84 -14.98
CA GLU A 153 -6.58 -1.75 -13.87
C GLU A 153 -5.70 -1.35 -12.68
N SER A 154 -5.89 -1.99 -11.53
CA SER A 154 -4.99 -1.84 -10.39
C SER A 154 -3.63 -2.48 -10.71
N VAL A 155 -2.54 -1.82 -10.32
CA VAL A 155 -1.17 -2.23 -10.64
C VAL A 155 -0.33 -2.26 -9.37
N VAL A 156 0.49 -3.30 -9.26
CA VAL A 156 1.67 -3.35 -8.40
C VAL A 156 2.90 -3.36 -9.30
N ALA A 157 3.91 -2.58 -8.95
CA ALA A 157 5.22 -2.64 -9.57
C ALA A 157 6.28 -2.89 -8.49
N PHE A 158 7.28 -3.71 -8.81
CA PHE A 158 8.36 -4.05 -7.89
C PHE A 158 9.69 -3.55 -8.41
N ALA A 159 10.53 -3.03 -7.52
CA ALA A 159 11.92 -2.80 -7.82
C ALA A 159 12.84 -3.14 -6.64
N ARG A 160 14.00 -3.71 -6.98
CA ARG A 160 15.14 -3.78 -6.07
C ARG A 160 16.11 -2.65 -6.45
N MET A 161 16.48 -1.85 -5.44
CA MET A 161 17.39 -0.72 -5.63
C MET A 161 18.82 -1.22 -5.86
N ALA A 162 19.54 -0.64 -6.83
CA ALA A 162 20.97 -0.86 -7.02
C ALA A 162 21.79 -0.37 -5.81
N GLU A 163 21.39 0.76 -5.26
CA GLU A 163 21.93 1.34 -4.03
C GLU A 163 20.77 1.66 -3.08
N PRO A 164 20.76 1.16 -1.82
CA PRO A 164 19.71 1.43 -0.87
C PRO A 164 19.58 2.93 -0.55
N LEU A 165 18.34 3.44 -0.43
CA LEU A 165 18.05 4.82 -0.10
C LEU A 165 17.57 4.99 1.35
N ASN A 166 18.01 6.07 2.01
CA ASN A 166 17.41 6.48 3.25
C ASN A 166 16.10 7.25 2.96
N LEU A 167 14.97 6.57 3.15
CA LEU A 167 13.62 7.13 2.99
C LEU A 167 12.97 7.51 4.33
N GLY A 168 13.65 7.32 5.46
CA GLY A 168 13.16 7.67 6.80
C GLY A 168 12.20 6.62 7.37
N ALA A 169 12.49 5.34 7.18
CA ALA A 169 11.79 4.25 7.84
C ALA A 169 11.92 4.34 9.36
N ALA A 170 10.88 3.89 10.09
CA ALA A 170 10.85 3.97 11.56
C ALA A 170 11.96 3.15 12.25
N ASP A 171 12.42 2.07 11.63
CA ASP A 171 13.52 1.22 12.08
C ASP A 171 14.92 1.76 11.72
N ASN A 172 14.98 2.95 11.07
CA ASN A 172 16.20 3.59 10.56
C ASN A 172 16.98 2.77 9.52
N ARG A 173 16.41 1.73 8.95
CA ARG A 173 17.03 1.00 7.85
C ARG A 173 16.89 1.77 6.54
N THR A 174 17.87 1.60 5.67
CA THR A 174 17.76 2.05 4.27
C THR A 174 16.85 1.10 3.50
N THR A 175 16.13 1.66 2.52
CA THR A 175 15.19 0.93 1.67
C THR A 175 15.91 0.38 0.45
N ASP A 176 15.79 -0.91 0.20
CA ASP A 176 16.33 -1.62 -0.95
C ASP A 176 15.26 -2.33 -1.78
N LEU A 177 14.05 -2.57 -1.22
CA LEU A 177 12.91 -3.15 -1.93
C LEU A 177 11.75 -2.15 -1.99
N VAL A 178 11.18 -1.97 -3.18
CA VAL A 178 10.10 -1.00 -3.39
C VAL A 178 8.94 -1.69 -4.09
N PHE A 179 7.74 -1.65 -3.48
CA PHE A 179 6.48 -2.09 -4.09
C PHE A 179 5.59 -0.87 -4.30
N MET A 180 5.52 -0.34 -5.50
CA MET A 180 4.56 0.71 -5.80
C MET A 180 3.18 0.12 -6.00
N VAL A 181 2.18 0.70 -5.32
CA VAL A 181 0.79 0.22 -5.34
C VAL A 181 -0.11 1.31 -5.92
N ALA A 182 -0.77 1.04 -7.03
CA ALA A 182 -1.72 1.94 -7.66
C ALA A 182 -3.05 1.22 -7.89
N CYS A 183 -4.02 1.42 -6.98
CA CYS A 183 -5.33 0.77 -7.04
C CYS A 183 -6.42 1.74 -7.49
N ARG A 184 -7.42 1.22 -8.22
CA ARG A 184 -8.58 1.98 -8.71
C ARG A 184 -9.56 2.34 -7.60
N ASN A 185 -9.63 1.55 -6.53
CA ASN A 185 -10.54 1.76 -5.41
C ASN A 185 -9.86 1.50 -4.06
N ASP A 186 -10.48 2.01 -3.02
CA ASP A 186 -9.93 1.98 -1.66
C ASP A 186 -9.93 0.57 -1.04
N ALA A 187 -10.94 -0.24 -1.34
CA ALA A 187 -11.03 -1.59 -0.79
C ALA A 187 -9.85 -2.46 -1.25
N THR A 188 -9.62 -2.50 -2.57
CA THR A 188 -8.47 -3.21 -3.16
C THR A 188 -7.14 -2.67 -2.64
N HIS A 189 -7.04 -1.33 -2.48
CA HIS A 189 -5.83 -0.71 -1.96
C HIS A 189 -5.47 -1.19 -0.54
N LEU A 190 -6.44 -1.17 0.36
CA LEU A 190 -6.23 -1.64 1.73
C LEU A 190 -5.88 -3.13 1.80
N GLN A 191 -6.53 -3.96 0.98
CA GLN A 191 -6.22 -5.37 0.88
C GLN A 191 -4.77 -5.61 0.43
N VAL A 192 -4.34 -4.93 -0.65
CA VAL A 192 -2.97 -5.04 -1.16
C VAL A 192 -1.96 -4.59 -0.13
N LEU A 193 -2.19 -3.46 0.54
CA LEU A 193 -1.27 -3.00 1.59
C LEU A 193 -1.23 -3.95 2.79
N ALA A 194 -2.37 -4.50 3.22
CA ALA A 194 -2.43 -5.48 4.29
C ALA A 194 -1.68 -6.77 3.91
N ARG A 195 -1.89 -7.28 2.67
CA ARG A 195 -1.19 -8.45 2.13
C ARG A 195 0.32 -8.20 2.07
N LEU A 196 0.76 -7.09 1.50
CA LEU A 196 2.18 -6.72 1.44
C LEU A 196 2.78 -6.59 2.85
N SER A 197 2.05 -5.98 3.80
CA SER A 197 2.51 -5.86 5.19
C SER A 197 2.73 -7.21 5.85
N ARG A 198 1.91 -8.22 5.54
CA ARG A 198 2.12 -9.61 6.00
C ARG A 198 3.34 -10.26 5.34
N LEU A 199 3.49 -10.08 4.03
CA LEU A 199 4.60 -10.66 3.28
C LEU A 199 5.96 -10.16 3.78
N ILE A 200 6.10 -8.87 4.10
CA ILE A 200 7.37 -8.31 4.59
C ILE A 200 7.75 -8.76 6.02
N MET A 201 6.82 -9.34 6.78
CA MET A 201 7.13 -9.93 8.08
C MET A 201 7.92 -11.24 7.96
N ARG A 202 7.96 -11.85 6.77
CA ARG A 202 8.71 -13.07 6.48
C ARG A 202 10.13 -12.72 6.04
N GLU A 203 11.08 -12.73 6.97
CA GLU A 203 12.48 -12.34 6.69
C GLU A 203 13.09 -13.19 5.58
N GLU A 204 12.83 -14.50 5.55
CA GLU A 204 13.32 -15.42 4.52
C GLU A 204 12.84 -15.01 3.10
N LEU A 205 11.59 -14.54 2.98
CA LEU A 205 11.06 -14.03 1.71
C LEU A 205 11.82 -12.76 1.30
N MET A 206 12.02 -11.82 2.22
CA MET A 206 12.74 -10.58 1.93
C MET A 206 14.16 -10.85 1.48
N ASP A 207 14.86 -11.79 2.12
CA ASP A 207 16.20 -12.18 1.74
C ASP A 207 16.23 -12.88 0.37
N ALA A 208 15.26 -13.74 0.08
CA ALA A 208 15.12 -14.37 -1.23
C ALA A 208 14.86 -13.35 -2.35
N LEU A 209 14.02 -12.33 -2.12
CA LEU A 209 13.77 -11.25 -3.09
C LEU A 209 15.04 -10.41 -3.37
N ARG A 210 15.91 -10.22 -2.35
CA ARG A 210 17.18 -9.50 -2.50
C ARG A 210 18.18 -10.21 -3.40
N VAL A 211 18.17 -11.54 -3.41
CA VAL A 211 19.13 -12.35 -4.17
C VAL A 211 18.57 -12.92 -5.47
N ALA A 212 17.29 -12.78 -5.72
CA ALA A 212 16.64 -13.24 -6.94
C ALA A 212 17.28 -12.62 -8.19
N THR A 213 17.46 -13.44 -9.24
CA THR A 213 18.22 -13.06 -10.44
C THR A 213 17.37 -12.82 -11.68
N SER A 214 16.05 -12.97 -11.57
CA SER A 214 15.14 -12.72 -12.68
C SER A 214 13.77 -12.21 -12.21
N PRO A 215 13.05 -11.42 -13.04
CA PRO A 215 11.68 -11.00 -12.75
C PRO A 215 10.75 -12.19 -12.48
N ARG A 216 10.94 -13.28 -13.20
CA ARG A 216 10.16 -14.51 -12.99
C ARG A 216 10.37 -15.09 -11.59
N ALA A 217 11.64 -15.13 -11.11
CA ALA A 217 11.94 -15.64 -9.78
C ALA A 217 11.30 -14.77 -8.67
N ILE A 218 11.28 -13.44 -8.83
CA ILE A 218 10.56 -12.52 -7.93
C ILE A 218 9.07 -12.87 -7.90
N TRP A 219 8.47 -13.01 -9.08
CA TRP A 219 7.04 -13.32 -9.19
C TRP A 219 6.70 -14.67 -8.55
N ASP A 220 7.49 -15.71 -8.81
CA ASP A 220 7.29 -17.05 -8.26
C ASP A 220 7.41 -17.06 -6.72
N LEU A 221 8.42 -16.35 -6.15
CA LEU A 221 8.60 -16.21 -4.71
C LEU A 221 7.40 -15.52 -4.03
N LEU A 222 6.88 -14.48 -4.65
CA LEU A 222 5.70 -13.78 -4.14
C LEU A 222 4.45 -14.65 -4.24
N ALA A 223 4.25 -15.36 -5.37
CA ALA A 223 3.11 -16.23 -5.59
C ALA A 223 3.07 -17.43 -4.63
N GLU A 224 4.24 -17.97 -4.27
CA GLU A 224 4.35 -19.06 -3.27
C GLU A 224 4.05 -18.55 -1.85
N ALA A 225 4.36 -17.27 -1.60
CA ALA A 225 4.20 -16.67 -0.28
C ALA A 225 2.79 -16.12 -0.03
N GLU A 226 2.00 -15.82 -1.06
CA GLU A 226 0.62 -15.33 -0.93
C GLU A 226 -0.34 -16.41 -0.46
#